data_c0899a6ff14f472437622d1623c33ffc
#
_entry.id   c0899a6ff14f472437622d1623c33ffc
#
_cell.length_a   1.000
_cell.length_b   1.000
_cell.length_c   1.000
_cell.angle_alpha   90.00
_cell.angle_beta   90.00
_cell.angle_gamma   90.00
#
_symmetry.space_group_name_H-M   'P 1'
#
loop_
_entity.id
_entity.type
_entity.pdbx_description
1 polymer ?
#
loop_
_entity_poly.entity_id
_entity_poly.type
_entity_poly.pdbx_seq_one_letter_code
_entity_poly.pdbx_strand_id
1 'polypeptide(L)'
;MANNVMTTGLAPYLHLKGGRASEAVEFYKKAFGAEVANLMPAEDGKRIMHAHLTINGGNLMLSDEFPEFSQSQVRDLGGFDLHLQVDDADTWWDRAVAAGCQVRMPLEDQFWGDRYGSLRDPFGVDWSIGGPVKG
;
A
#
# COMPACT_ATOMS: atom_id res chain seq x y z
N MET A 1 9.72 7.86 22.89
CA MET A 1 8.82 7.77 21.77
C MET A 1 8.53 6.33 21.40
N ALA A 2 7.28 5.99 21.38
CA ALA A 2 6.91 4.62 21.04
C ALA A 2 7.21 4.37 19.56
N ASN A 3 8.03 3.39 19.29
CA ASN A 3 8.16 2.87 17.95
C ASN A 3 6.98 1.93 17.73
N ASN A 4 6.11 2.27 16.82
CA ASN A 4 5.01 1.39 16.45
C ASN A 4 5.54 0.21 15.63
N VAL A 5 6.57 -0.44 16.16
CA VAL A 5 7.15 -1.60 15.53
C VAL A 5 6.25 -2.79 15.80
N MET A 6 5.83 -3.44 14.73
CA MET A 6 5.02 -4.63 14.85
C MET A 6 5.87 -5.76 15.42
N THR A 7 5.45 -6.29 16.57
CA THR A 7 6.17 -7.39 17.23
C THR A 7 5.53 -8.74 16.99
N THR A 8 4.32 -8.76 16.42
CA THR A 8 3.59 -9.99 16.14
C THR A 8 2.58 -9.70 15.04
N GLY A 9 2.06 -10.75 14.42
CA GLY A 9 1.02 -10.62 13.42
C GLY A 9 1.50 -10.92 12.00
N LEU A 10 0.66 -10.62 11.04
CA LEU A 10 0.91 -10.82 9.63
C LEU A 10 0.89 -9.46 8.94
N ALA A 11 1.83 -9.23 8.04
CA ALA A 11 1.83 -8.03 7.21
C ALA A 11 2.32 -8.36 5.81
N PRO A 12 1.78 -7.69 4.79
CA PRO A 12 2.37 -7.76 3.46
C PRO A 12 3.76 -7.13 3.47
N TYR A 13 4.65 -7.69 2.68
CA TYR A 13 6.00 -7.14 2.53
C TYR A 13 6.28 -7.03 1.02
N LEU A 14 6.26 -5.83 0.50
CA LEU A 14 6.42 -5.58 -0.93
C LEU A 14 7.89 -5.35 -1.26
N HIS A 15 8.36 -5.97 -2.34
CA HIS A 15 9.69 -5.71 -2.88
C HIS A 15 9.51 -5.06 -4.24
N LEU A 16 9.98 -3.81 -4.37
CA LEU A 16 9.71 -3.00 -5.55
C LEU A 16 10.92 -2.95 -6.46
N LYS A 17 10.64 -2.98 -7.75
CA LYS A 17 11.68 -2.84 -8.78
C LYS A 17 12.01 -1.38 -9.00
N GLY A 18 13.19 -1.13 -9.54
CA GLY A 18 13.56 0.17 -10.09
C GLY A 18 13.86 1.24 -9.08
N GLY A 19 14.08 0.89 -7.81
CA GLY A 19 14.47 1.88 -6.80
C GLY A 19 13.34 2.83 -6.42
N ARG A 20 12.09 2.39 -6.51
CA ARG A 20 10.93 3.27 -6.33
C ARG A 20 10.31 3.23 -4.94
N ALA A 21 10.95 2.56 -3.96
CA ALA A 21 10.34 2.43 -2.64
C ALA A 21 10.16 3.79 -1.94
N SER A 22 11.11 4.70 -2.07
CA SER A 22 10.99 6.05 -1.50
C SER A 22 9.80 6.81 -2.09
N GLU A 23 9.63 6.72 -3.40
CA GLU A 23 8.50 7.31 -4.12
C GLU A 23 7.19 6.68 -3.65
N ALA A 24 7.18 5.36 -3.46
CA ALA A 24 5.99 4.63 -3.01
C ALA A 24 5.57 5.06 -1.60
N VAL A 25 6.53 5.23 -0.68
CA VAL A 25 6.22 5.70 0.67
C VAL A 25 5.49 7.04 0.63
N GLU A 26 6.00 7.99 -0.15
CA GLU A 26 5.36 9.30 -0.27
C GLU A 26 3.99 9.21 -0.94
N PHE A 27 3.85 8.34 -1.92
CA PHE A 27 2.57 8.10 -2.57
C PHE A 27 1.53 7.55 -1.58
N TYR A 28 1.90 6.56 -0.77
CA TYR A 28 0.97 5.95 0.18
C TYR A 28 0.56 6.92 1.29
N LYS A 29 1.44 7.83 1.68
CA LYS A 29 1.07 8.92 2.59
C LYS A 29 -0.04 9.76 1.98
N LYS A 30 0.11 10.10 0.71
CA LYS A 30 -0.82 10.98 0.01
C LYS A 30 -2.14 10.27 -0.31
N ALA A 31 -2.06 9.05 -0.82
CA ALA A 31 -3.23 8.31 -1.30
C ALA A 31 -4.05 7.70 -0.18
N PHE A 32 -3.39 7.18 0.87
CA PHE A 32 -4.05 6.37 1.89
C PHE A 32 -3.78 6.85 3.31
N GLY A 33 -3.14 7.99 3.48
CA GLY A 33 -2.85 8.51 4.82
C GLY A 33 -1.84 7.65 5.59
N ALA A 34 -0.93 6.99 4.88
CA ALA A 34 0.08 6.17 5.52
C ALA A 34 0.95 6.98 6.47
N GLU A 35 1.32 6.37 7.58
CA GLU A 35 2.29 6.93 8.51
C GLU A 35 3.51 6.01 8.55
N VAL A 36 4.69 6.60 8.66
CA VAL A 36 5.94 5.84 8.71
C VAL A 36 6.21 5.45 10.16
N ALA A 37 6.15 4.14 10.44
CA ALA A 37 6.49 3.61 11.75
C ALA A 37 8.00 3.37 11.87
N ASN A 38 8.65 2.97 10.77
CA ASN A 38 10.08 2.74 10.73
C ASN A 38 10.59 2.88 9.30
N LEU A 39 11.79 3.43 9.15
CA LEU A 39 12.42 3.60 7.84
C LEU A 39 13.92 3.36 7.99
N MET A 40 14.45 2.43 7.18
CA MET A 40 15.88 2.12 7.15
C MET A 40 16.41 2.38 5.73
N PRO A 41 17.10 3.50 5.52
CA PRO A 41 17.69 3.77 4.21
C PRO A 41 18.89 2.86 3.95
N ALA A 42 19.18 2.61 2.68
CA ALA A 42 20.39 1.90 2.28
C ALA A 42 21.58 2.84 2.33
N GLU A 43 22.79 2.25 2.32
CA GLU A 43 24.01 3.02 2.36
C GLU A 43 24.22 3.92 1.14
N ASP A 44 23.61 3.55 -0.01
CA ASP A 44 23.71 4.37 -1.21
C ASP A 44 22.92 5.69 -1.13
N GLY A 45 22.13 5.89 -0.08
CA GLY A 45 21.34 7.09 0.11
C GLY A 45 20.17 7.26 -0.85
N LYS A 46 19.87 6.23 -1.64
CA LYS A 46 18.81 6.26 -2.66
C LYS A 46 17.75 5.21 -2.42
N ARG A 47 18.18 3.98 -2.16
CA ARG A 47 17.23 2.87 -1.96
C ARG A 47 16.85 2.77 -0.49
N ILE A 48 15.72 2.15 -0.25
CA ILE A 48 15.22 1.84 1.08
C ILE A 48 15.39 0.35 1.33
N MET A 49 16.09 0.00 2.41
CA MET A 49 16.23 -1.39 2.84
C MET A 49 14.97 -1.92 3.47
N HIS A 50 14.27 -1.06 4.19
CA HIS A 50 13.06 -1.46 4.91
C HIS A 50 12.24 -0.23 5.26
N ALA A 51 10.95 -0.30 4.97
CA ALA A 51 9.99 0.68 5.46
C ALA A 51 8.81 -0.06 6.07
N HIS A 52 8.36 0.40 7.22
CA HIS A 52 7.16 -0.09 7.87
C HIS A 52 6.17 1.06 7.95
N LEU A 53 5.05 0.90 7.29
CA LEU A 53 3.98 1.89 7.26
C LEU A 53 2.77 1.37 8.02
N THR A 54 2.01 2.29 8.61
CA THR A 54 0.68 1.97 9.11
C THR A 54 -0.35 2.68 8.24
N ILE A 55 -1.39 1.96 7.86
CA ILE A 55 -2.48 2.46 7.02
C ILE A 55 -3.78 1.94 7.62
N ASN A 56 -4.66 2.84 8.01
CA ASN A 56 -6.00 2.46 8.50
C ASN A 56 -5.93 1.39 9.60
N GLY A 57 -4.96 1.52 10.50
CA GLY A 57 -4.76 0.56 11.59
C GLY A 57 -4.07 -0.73 11.20
N GLY A 58 -3.77 -0.93 9.94
CA GLY A 58 -3.03 -2.08 9.46
C GLY A 58 -1.56 -1.78 9.19
N ASN A 59 -0.82 -2.79 8.77
CA ASN A 59 0.61 -2.69 8.55
C ASN A 59 0.95 -3.04 7.11
N LEU A 60 1.92 -2.31 6.56
CA LEU A 60 2.47 -2.58 5.24
C LEU A 60 3.97 -2.37 5.31
N MET A 61 4.73 -3.36 4.86
CA MET A 61 6.18 -3.25 4.78
C MET A 61 6.60 -3.20 3.33
N LEU A 62 7.68 -2.52 3.03
CA LEU A 62 8.22 -2.49 1.69
C LEU A 62 9.72 -2.21 1.68
N SER A 63 10.36 -2.64 0.60
CA SER A 63 11.77 -2.37 0.36
C SER A 63 11.99 -2.25 -1.13
N ASP A 64 13.12 -1.65 -1.50
CA ASP A 64 13.62 -1.78 -2.86
C ASP A 64 14.21 -3.17 -3.07
N GLU A 65 14.35 -3.58 -4.34
CA GLU A 65 15.09 -4.79 -4.65
C GLU A 65 16.57 -4.55 -4.48
N PHE A 66 17.28 -5.59 -4.04
CA PHE A 66 18.71 -5.58 -3.85
C PHE A 66 19.32 -6.80 -4.55
N PRO A 67 19.41 -6.77 -5.90
CA PRO A 67 19.87 -7.94 -6.64
C PRO A 67 21.30 -8.35 -6.29
N GLU A 68 22.11 -7.42 -5.77
CA GLU A 68 23.47 -7.74 -5.33
C GLU A 68 23.51 -8.63 -4.09
N PHE A 69 22.41 -8.71 -3.32
CA PHE A 69 22.32 -9.51 -2.09
C PHE A 69 21.35 -10.66 -2.19
N SER A 70 20.51 -10.68 -3.22
CA SER A 70 19.46 -11.68 -3.37
C SER A 70 19.61 -12.39 -4.70
N GLN A 71 19.51 -13.71 -4.68
CA GLN A 71 19.52 -14.49 -5.91
C GLN A 71 18.17 -14.52 -6.59
N SER A 72 17.13 -14.10 -5.90
CA SER A 72 15.77 -14.06 -6.45
C SER A 72 15.50 -12.71 -7.11
N GLN A 73 14.95 -12.75 -8.30
CA GLN A 73 14.49 -11.54 -8.97
C GLN A 73 13.12 -11.15 -8.44
N VAL A 74 12.92 -9.84 -8.25
CA VAL A 74 11.60 -9.32 -7.94
C VAL A 74 10.70 -9.49 -9.16
N ARG A 75 9.52 -10.05 -8.94
CA ARG A 75 8.50 -10.26 -9.99
C ARG A 75 7.49 -9.14 -9.96
N ASP A 76 6.74 -9.02 -11.05
CA ASP A 76 5.58 -8.14 -11.05
C ASP A 76 4.56 -8.63 -10.03
N LEU A 77 3.98 -7.70 -9.30
CA LEU A 77 3.02 -8.02 -8.25
C LEU A 77 1.65 -8.26 -8.85
N GLY A 78 0.97 -9.28 -8.36
CA GLY A 78 -0.35 -9.60 -8.87
C GLY A 78 -0.97 -10.82 -8.20
N GLY A 79 -2.20 -11.10 -8.56
CA GLY A 79 -2.94 -12.24 -8.02
C GLY A 79 -3.50 -12.02 -6.62
N PHE A 80 -3.43 -10.79 -6.11
CA PHE A 80 -3.98 -10.43 -4.80
C PHE A 80 -4.27 -8.94 -4.77
N ASP A 81 -5.13 -8.53 -3.86
CA ASP A 81 -5.37 -7.13 -3.55
C ASP A 81 -4.96 -6.86 -2.11
N LEU A 82 -4.48 -5.66 -1.85
CA LEU A 82 -4.43 -5.15 -0.48
C LEU A 82 -5.76 -4.48 -0.22
N HIS A 83 -6.52 -5.02 0.71
CA HIS A 83 -7.89 -4.55 0.95
C HIS A 83 -7.93 -3.58 2.12
N LEU A 84 -8.59 -2.45 1.91
CA LEU A 84 -8.86 -1.44 2.93
C LEU A 84 -10.35 -1.47 3.25
N GLN A 85 -10.68 -1.93 4.45
CA GLN A 85 -12.05 -1.84 4.95
C GLN A 85 -12.17 -0.57 5.76
N VAL A 86 -12.99 0.36 5.29
CA VAL A 86 -13.04 1.72 5.83
C VAL A 86 -14.46 2.11 6.18
N ASP A 87 -14.61 3.16 6.96
CA ASP A 87 -15.90 3.68 7.37
C ASP A 87 -16.59 4.49 6.28
N ASP A 88 -15.82 5.20 5.45
CA ASP A 88 -16.33 6.03 4.36
C ASP A 88 -15.59 5.73 3.08
N ALA A 89 -16.10 4.77 2.32
CA ALA A 89 -15.45 4.30 1.12
C ALA A 89 -15.27 5.41 0.08
N ASP A 90 -16.23 6.32 -0.06
CA ASP A 90 -16.13 7.39 -1.05
C ASP A 90 -14.96 8.34 -0.76
N THR A 91 -14.76 8.71 0.50
CA THR A 91 -13.66 9.59 0.88
C THR A 91 -12.31 8.95 0.60
N TRP A 92 -12.16 7.68 0.97
CA TRP A 92 -10.91 6.96 0.72
C TRP A 92 -10.66 6.76 -0.76
N TRP A 93 -11.71 6.45 -1.51
CA TRP A 93 -11.65 6.27 -2.95
C TRP A 93 -11.21 7.53 -3.67
N ASP A 94 -11.88 8.64 -3.37
CA ASP A 94 -11.60 9.92 -4.03
C ASP A 94 -10.17 10.36 -3.78
N ARG A 95 -9.67 10.15 -2.57
CA ARG A 95 -8.30 10.49 -2.21
C ARG A 95 -7.30 9.67 -3.01
N ALA A 96 -7.53 8.37 -3.12
CA ALA A 96 -6.64 7.47 -3.84
C ALA A 96 -6.62 7.79 -5.34
N VAL A 97 -7.79 8.04 -5.93
CA VAL A 97 -7.88 8.40 -7.35
C VAL A 97 -7.20 9.73 -7.61
N ALA A 98 -7.43 10.73 -6.75
CA ALA A 98 -6.80 12.04 -6.89
C ALA A 98 -5.28 11.96 -6.77
N ALA A 99 -4.76 11.01 -5.98
CA ALA A 99 -3.32 10.82 -5.84
C ALA A 99 -2.68 10.15 -7.06
N GLY A 100 -3.46 9.46 -7.89
CA GLY A 100 -2.96 8.85 -9.12
C GLY A 100 -3.21 7.36 -9.28
N CYS A 101 -4.04 6.75 -8.42
CA CYS A 101 -4.42 5.36 -8.62
C CYS A 101 -5.32 5.21 -9.85
N GLN A 102 -5.12 4.12 -10.58
CA GLN A 102 -5.93 3.78 -11.74
C GLN A 102 -7.11 2.92 -11.31
N VAL A 103 -8.31 3.29 -11.74
CA VAL A 103 -9.51 2.50 -11.44
C VAL A 103 -9.48 1.20 -12.24
N ARG A 104 -9.64 0.07 -11.54
CA ARG A 104 -9.81 -1.23 -12.16
C ARG A 104 -11.27 -1.64 -12.17
N MET A 105 -11.93 -1.49 -11.04
CA MET A 105 -13.37 -1.74 -10.89
C MET A 105 -13.96 -0.57 -10.13
N PRO A 106 -14.95 0.14 -10.71
CA PRO A 106 -15.50 1.35 -10.08
C PRO A 106 -16.09 1.07 -8.71
N LEU A 107 -16.07 2.08 -7.84
CA LEU A 107 -16.68 1.99 -6.52
C LEU A 107 -18.19 2.01 -6.65
N GLU A 108 -18.84 0.92 -6.28
CA GLU A 108 -20.28 0.77 -6.42
C GLU A 108 -20.85 -0.06 -5.27
N ASP A 109 -22.13 0.10 -5.00
CA ASP A 109 -22.83 -0.75 -4.05
C ASP A 109 -22.94 -2.17 -4.61
N GLN A 110 -22.59 -3.14 -3.77
CA GLN A 110 -22.57 -4.54 -4.18
C GLN A 110 -23.72 -5.32 -3.52
N PHE A 111 -24.05 -6.45 -4.11
CA PHE A 111 -25.18 -7.25 -3.63
C PHE A 111 -24.95 -7.82 -2.22
N TRP A 112 -23.71 -7.94 -1.78
CA TRP A 112 -23.41 -8.45 -0.43
C TRP A 112 -23.46 -7.40 0.67
N GLY A 113 -23.85 -6.17 0.35
CA GLY A 113 -24.11 -5.14 1.33
C GLY A 113 -23.00 -4.14 1.56
N ASP A 114 -21.88 -4.27 0.85
CA ASP A 114 -20.78 -3.32 0.92
C ASP A 114 -20.73 -2.47 -0.33
N ARG A 115 -20.17 -1.28 -0.16
CA ARG A 115 -19.72 -0.46 -1.26
C ARG A 115 -18.26 -0.84 -1.52
N TYR A 116 -17.92 -1.19 -2.77
CA TYR A 116 -16.64 -1.85 -3.07
C TYR A 116 -16.12 -1.44 -4.44
N GLY A 117 -14.82 -1.25 -4.56
CA GLY A 117 -14.14 -1.03 -5.82
C GLY A 117 -12.67 -1.41 -5.72
N SER A 118 -11.99 -1.44 -6.86
CA SER A 118 -10.57 -1.79 -6.89
C SER A 118 -9.77 -0.82 -7.74
N LEU A 119 -8.51 -0.65 -7.36
CA LEU A 119 -7.58 0.31 -7.91
C LEU A 119 -6.23 -0.35 -8.14
N ARG A 120 -5.42 0.25 -9.00
CA ARG A 120 -4.00 -0.11 -9.13
C ARG A 120 -3.16 1.15 -8.90
N ASP A 121 -2.16 1.03 -8.04
CA ASP A 121 -1.28 2.16 -7.79
C ASP A 121 -0.19 2.25 -8.87
N PRO A 122 0.60 3.35 -8.88
CA PRO A 122 1.64 3.53 -9.92
C PRO A 122 2.77 2.52 -9.86
N PHE A 123 2.84 1.69 -8.79
CA PHE A 123 3.92 0.71 -8.59
C PHE A 123 3.47 -0.69 -8.94
N GLY A 124 2.24 -0.84 -9.47
CA GLY A 124 1.72 -2.13 -9.89
C GLY A 124 1.04 -2.93 -8.79
N VAL A 125 0.78 -2.32 -7.65
CA VAL A 125 0.08 -2.99 -6.54
C VAL A 125 -1.42 -2.75 -6.69
N ASP A 126 -2.18 -3.83 -6.57
CA ASP A 126 -3.62 -3.77 -6.63
C ASP A 126 -4.19 -3.57 -5.22
N TRP A 127 -5.17 -2.70 -5.13
CA TRP A 127 -5.86 -2.35 -3.89
C TRP A 127 -7.36 -2.46 -4.09
N SER A 128 -8.06 -2.78 -3.02
CA SER A 128 -9.52 -2.69 -3.01
C SER A 128 -9.95 -1.88 -1.80
N ILE A 129 -11.06 -1.17 -1.96
CA ILE A 129 -11.63 -0.36 -0.88
C ILE A 129 -13.08 -0.81 -0.71
N GLY A 130 -13.44 -1.10 0.53
CA GLY A 130 -14.78 -1.49 0.88
C GLY A 130 -15.26 -0.76 2.12
N GLY A 131 -16.57 -0.54 2.20
CA GLY A 131 -17.17 0.09 3.36
C GLY A 131 -18.67 -0.06 3.31
N PRO A 132 -19.37 0.42 4.36
CA PRO A 132 -20.82 0.27 4.38
C PRO A 132 -21.48 1.09 3.28
N VAL A 133 -22.56 0.56 2.75
CA VAL A 133 -23.43 1.28 1.83
C VAL A 133 -24.04 2.46 2.59
N LYS A 134 -24.04 3.64 1.98
CA LYS A 134 -24.66 4.82 2.58
C LYS A 134 -26.17 4.70 2.46
N GLY A 135 -26.81 4.73 3.62
CA GLY A 135 -28.26 4.62 3.71
C GLY A 135 -29.01 5.88 3.33
#